data_3fe312787dd82b4657c309b3eac5f5c2
#
_entry.id   3fe312787dd82b4657c309b3eac5f5c2
#
_cell.length_a   1.000
_cell.length_b   1.000
_cell.length_c   1.000
_cell.angle_alpha   90.00
_cell.angle_beta   90.00
_cell.angle_gamma   90.00
#
_symmetry.space_group_name_H-M   'P 1'
#
loop_
_entity.id
_entity.type
_entity.pdbx_description
1 polymer ?
#
loop_
_entity_poly.entity_id
_entity_poly.type
_entity_poly.pdbx_seq_one_letter_code
_entity_poly.pdbx_strand_id
1 'polypeptide(L)'
;MKHIPILASILSAACALSSCAVETTYIGKAYPATDDPELFFSWNDVPGDYETMGHMTATPQFFGNLEDAQKAIEKRAREKGADAVVFEGIGQSVSNPTYTTTEHIEKNGDGSSTRTASTKRDVAVAYQLKATLIKFRR
;
A
#
# COMPACT_ATOMS: atom_id res chain seq x y z
N MET A 1 -28.68 -1.11 -49.39
CA MET A 1 -27.42 -1.63 -48.83
C MET A 1 -27.11 -0.84 -47.59
N LYS A 2 -27.22 -1.46 -46.48
CA LYS A 2 -26.94 -0.80 -45.22
C LYS A 2 -25.55 -1.19 -44.76
N HIS A 3 -24.64 -0.28 -44.86
CA HIS A 3 -23.35 -0.42 -44.23
C HIS A 3 -23.54 -0.12 -42.76
N ILE A 4 -23.53 -1.15 -41.96
CA ILE A 4 -23.44 -1.01 -40.52
C ILE A 4 -21.96 -0.73 -40.24
N PRO A 5 -21.59 0.47 -39.82
CA PRO A 5 -20.26 0.64 -39.27
C PRO A 5 -20.23 -0.15 -37.97
N ILE A 6 -19.57 -1.25 -38.01
CA ILE A 6 -19.12 -1.88 -36.78
C ILE A 6 -18.10 -0.91 -36.22
N LEU A 7 -18.59 0.07 -35.49
CA LEU A 7 -17.82 0.77 -34.51
C LEU A 7 -17.37 -0.29 -33.52
N ALA A 8 -16.25 -0.89 -33.84
CA ALA A 8 -15.48 -1.60 -32.87
C ALA A 8 -15.24 -0.62 -31.72
N SER A 9 -16.09 -0.70 -30.73
CA SER A 9 -15.77 -0.22 -29.41
C SER A 9 -14.50 -0.94 -28.99
N ILE A 10 -13.39 -0.38 -29.38
CA ILE A 10 -12.15 -0.58 -28.70
C ILE A 10 -12.39 0.11 -27.36
N LEU A 11 -13.06 -0.63 -26.50
CA LEU A 11 -12.99 -0.39 -25.09
C LEU A 11 -11.52 -0.57 -24.76
N SER A 12 -10.80 0.51 -24.90
CA SER A 12 -9.51 0.70 -24.33
C SER A 12 -9.64 0.32 -22.86
N ALA A 13 -9.35 -0.92 -22.57
CA ALA A 13 -8.91 -1.30 -21.25
C ALA A 13 -7.59 -0.53 -21.05
N ALA A 14 -7.73 0.72 -20.68
CA ALA A 14 -6.68 1.42 -19.97
C ALA A 14 -6.47 0.60 -18.71
N CYS A 15 -5.68 -0.45 -18.82
CA CYS A 15 -4.99 -1.01 -17.70
C CYS A 15 -4.27 0.18 -17.10
N ALA A 16 -4.87 0.74 -16.08
CA ALA A 16 -4.16 1.57 -15.18
C ALA A 16 -2.96 0.73 -14.74
N LEU A 17 -1.84 0.98 -15.37
CA LEU A 17 -0.54 0.65 -14.83
C LEU A 17 -0.40 1.52 -13.58
N SER A 18 -1.26 1.24 -12.61
CA SER A 18 -1.02 1.70 -11.28
C SER A 18 0.28 1.05 -10.88
N SER A 19 1.32 1.83 -11.00
CA SER A 19 2.60 1.47 -10.44
C SER A 19 2.33 0.95 -9.02
N CYS A 20 2.70 -0.29 -8.76
CA CYS A 20 2.55 -0.92 -7.45
C CYS A 20 3.55 -0.34 -6.44
N ALA A 21 3.71 0.99 -6.41
CA ALA A 21 4.59 1.68 -5.50
C ALA A 21 4.04 1.76 -4.07
N VAL A 22 2.75 1.46 -3.88
CA VAL A 22 2.10 1.48 -2.57
C VAL A 22 1.20 0.27 -2.42
N GLU A 23 1.44 -0.51 -1.39
CA GLU A 23 0.58 -1.59 -0.99
C GLU A 23 -0.48 -1.08 -0.02
N THR A 24 -1.74 -1.33 -0.31
CA THR A 24 -2.87 -0.94 0.55
C THR A 24 -3.63 -2.16 1.04
N THR A 25 -3.99 -2.14 2.31
CA THR A 25 -4.86 -3.15 2.93
C THR A 25 -6.05 -2.45 3.56
N TYR A 26 -7.26 -2.93 3.26
CA TYR A 26 -8.49 -2.40 3.80
C TYR A 26 -9.33 -3.51 4.43
N ILE A 27 -9.82 -3.24 5.63
CA ILE A 27 -10.72 -4.12 6.37
C ILE A 27 -11.92 -3.29 6.80
N GLY A 28 -13.10 -3.60 6.28
CA GLY A 28 -14.32 -2.89 6.63
C GLY A 28 -15.43 -3.01 5.59
N LYS A 29 -16.39 -2.11 5.69
CA LYS A 29 -17.54 -2.02 4.81
C LYS A 29 -17.23 -1.21 3.56
N ALA A 30 -17.98 -1.44 2.49
CA ALA A 30 -17.93 -0.65 1.27
C ALA A 30 -19.34 -0.12 0.94
N TYR A 31 -19.37 1.11 0.45
CA TYR A 31 -20.56 1.80 -0.03
C TYR A 31 -20.31 2.24 -1.49
N PRO A 32 -21.35 2.72 -2.20
CA PRO A 32 -21.13 3.30 -3.52
C PRO A 32 -20.06 4.38 -3.52
N ALA A 33 -19.21 4.41 -4.56
CA ALA A 33 -18.08 5.31 -4.65
C ALA A 33 -18.46 6.77 -4.44
N THR A 34 -17.60 7.53 -3.79
CA THR A 34 -17.71 8.97 -3.56
C THR A 34 -16.66 9.72 -4.36
N ASP A 35 -16.89 11.02 -4.60
CA ASP A 35 -16.00 11.81 -5.46
C ASP A 35 -14.82 12.42 -4.71
N ASP A 36 -15.07 12.96 -3.52
CA ASP A 36 -14.08 13.75 -2.80
C ASP A 36 -14.23 13.59 -1.27
N PRO A 37 -13.64 12.55 -0.70
CA PRO A 37 -13.66 12.38 0.75
C PRO A 37 -12.88 13.48 1.45
N GLU A 38 -13.41 13.98 2.56
CA GLU A 38 -12.71 14.93 3.41
C GLU A 38 -11.54 14.26 4.14
N LEU A 39 -10.48 15.00 4.36
CA LEU A 39 -9.28 14.51 5.03
C LEU A 39 -9.15 15.15 6.41
N PHE A 40 -9.01 14.32 7.43
CA PHE A 40 -8.78 14.75 8.80
C PHE A 40 -7.50 14.11 9.34
N PHE A 41 -6.77 14.88 10.12
CA PHE A 41 -5.54 14.43 10.77
C PHE A 41 -5.70 14.32 12.29
N SER A 42 -6.88 14.59 12.78
CA SER A 42 -7.26 14.43 14.19
C SER A 42 -8.74 14.07 14.30
N TRP A 43 -9.06 13.19 15.20
CA TRP A 43 -10.45 12.86 15.53
C TRP A 43 -11.24 14.05 16.06
N ASN A 44 -10.56 15.00 16.70
CA ASN A 44 -11.19 16.20 17.23
C ASN A 44 -11.76 17.11 16.15
N ASP A 45 -11.24 17.00 14.92
CA ASP A 45 -11.66 17.84 13.80
C ASP A 45 -12.85 17.24 13.03
N VAL A 46 -13.24 16.02 13.33
CA VAL A 46 -14.36 15.33 12.67
C VAL A 46 -15.68 15.86 13.17
N PRO A 47 -16.49 16.50 12.30
CA PRO A 47 -17.75 17.11 12.72
C PRO A 47 -18.89 16.09 12.84
N GLY A 48 -19.73 16.26 13.85
CA GLY A 48 -21.00 15.57 13.98
C GLY A 48 -20.93 14.07 14.22
N ASP A 49 -22.00 13.40 13.86
CA ASP A 49 -22.12 11.95 13.97
C ASP A 49 -21.57 11.26 12.73
N TYR A 50 -20.85 10.18 12.95
CA TYR A 50 -20.30 9.36 11.89
C TYR A 50 -20.35 7.88 12.25
N GLU A 51 -20.26 7.05 11.22
CA GLU A 51 -20.09 5.62 11.34
C GLU A 51 -18.67 5.26 10.86
N THR A 52 -17.96 4.47 11.62
CA THR A 52 -16.68 3.90 11.18
C THR A 52 -16.97 2.82 10.12
N MET A 53 -16.47 3.02 8.92
CA MET A 53 -16.57 2.04 7.84
C MET A 53 -15.54 0.93 7.97
N GLY A 54 -14.32 1.30 8.26
CA GLY A 54 -13.21 0.38 8.34
C GLY A 54 -11.86 1.06 8.49
N HIS A 55 -10.83 0.23 8.52
CA HIS A 55 -9.45 0.65 8.70
C HIS A 55 -8.62 0.34 7.47
N MET A 56 -7.73 1.24 7.13
CA MET A 56 -6.83 1.11 5.99
C MET A 56 -5.40 1.37 6.40
N THR A 57 -4.50 0.60 5.83
CA THR A 57 -3.06 0.85 5.92
C THR A 57 -2.48 0.96 4.52
N ALA A 58 -1.52 1.84 4.34
CA ALA A 58 -0.77 1.98 3.10
C ALA A 58 0.73 1.94 3.40
N THR A 59 1.42 1.05 2.72
CA THR A 59 2.86 0.86 2.86
C THR A 59 3.55 1.24 1.56
N PRO A 60 4.33 2.33 1.54
CA PRO A 60 5.14 2.65 0.36
C PRO A 60 6.16 1.54 0.10
N GLN A 61 6.30 1.18 -1.17
CA GLN A 61 7.24 0.16 -1.62
C GLN A 61 8.42 0.83 -2.32
N PHE A 62 9.60 0.22 -2.20
CA PHE A 62 10.84 0.68 -2.87
C PHE A 62 11.17 2.15 -2.58
N PHE A 63 11.01 3.02 -3.57
CA PHE A 63 11.30 4.45 -3.49
C PHE A 63 10.06 5.32 -3.18
N GLY A 64 8.94 4.70 -2.83
CA GLY A 64 7.74 5.42 -2.43
C GLY A 64 7.91 6.17 -1.11
N ASN A 65 7.12 7.20 -0.91
CA ASN A 65 7.10 8.00 0.30
C ASN A 65 5.71 8.02 0.95
N LEU A 66 5.61 8.67 2.10
CA LEU A 66 4.34 8.76 2.84
C LEU A 66 3.27 9.60 2.11
N GLU A 67 3.68 10.52 1.27
CA GLU A 67 2.74 11.26 0.41
C GLU A 67 2.08 10.35 -0.63
N ASP A 68 2.83 9.43 -1.20
CA ASP A 68 2.28 8.41 -2.11
C ASP A 68 1.31 7.49 -1.37
N ALA A 69 1.62 7.14 -0.12
CA ALA A 69 0.72 6.38 0.73
C ALA A 69 -0.58 7.14 1.03
N GLN A 70 -0.50 8.43 1.30
CA GLN A 70 -1.68 9.29 1.50
C GLN A 70 -2.57 9.30 0.26
N LYS A 71 -1.99 9.54 -0.91
CA LYS A 71 -2.72 9.54 -2.20
C LYS A 71 -3.39 8.20 -2.49
N ALA A 72 -2.72 7.11 -2.17
CA ALA A 72 -3.27 5.77 -2.33
C ALA A 72 -4.48 5.53 -1.40
N ILE A 73 -4.41 5.99 -0.17
CA ILE A 73 -5.54 5.93 0.78
C ILE A 73 -6.72 6.76 0.29
N GLU A 74 -6.49 7.98 -0.18
CA GLU A 74 -7.54 8.85 -0.72
C GLU A 74 -8.25 8.20 -1.91
N LYS A 75 -7.49 7.62 -2.83
CA LYS A 75 -8.04 6.92 -3.99
C LYS A 75 -8.90 5.73 -3.57
N ARG A 76 -8.42 4.91 -2.66
CA ARG A 76 -9.15 3.74 -2.15
C ARG A 76 -10.37 4.15 -1.34
N ALA A 77 -10.28 5.24 -0.59
CA ALA A 77 -11.42 5.77 0.16
C ALA A 77 -12.57 6.18 -0.76
N ARG A 78 -12.28 6.83 -1.88
CA ARG A 78 -13.29 7.13 -2.91
C ARG A 78 -13.94 5.86 -3.47
N GLU A 79 -13.13 4.87 -3.82
CA GLU A 79 -13.60 3.58 -4.33
C GLU A 79 -14.47 2.82 -3.32
N LYS A 80 -14.16 2.93 -2.04
CA LYS A 80 -14.92 2.29 -0.95
C LYS A 80 -16.14 3.09 -0.51
N GLY A 81 -16.32 4.29 -1.03
CA GLY A 81 -17.47 5.12 -0.73
C GLY A 81 -17.40 5.85 0.60
N ALA A 82 -16.21 6.18 1.08
CA ALA A 82 -16.03 6.95 2.30
C ALA A 82 -16.43 8.42 2.10
N ASP A 83 -17.04 9.01 3.11
CA ASP A 83 -17.28 10.45 3.17
C ASP A 83 -16.05 11.20 3.69
N ALA A 84 -15.27 10.55 4.53
CA ALA A 84 -14.03 11.12 5.04
C ALA A 84 -13.01 10.05 5.43
N VAL A 85 -11.78 10.50 5.52
CA VAL A 85 -10.61 9.72 5.96
C VAL A 85 -9.99 10.41 7.14
N VAL A 86 -9.76 9.67 8.22
CA VAL A 86 -9.03 10.16 9.39
C VAL A 86 -7.68 9.47 9.43
N PHE A 87 -6.62 10.23 9.25
CA PHE A 87 -5.26 9.72 9.36
C PHE A 87 -4.84 9.62 10.83
N GLU A 88 -4.48 8.43 11.26
CA GLU A 88 -4.21 8.14 12.68
C GLU A 88 -2.72 8.14 13.03
N GLY A 89 -1.87 8.19 12.01
CA GLY A 89 -0.43 8.25 12.20
C GLY A 89 0.35 7.19 11.43
N ILE A 90 1.61 7.11 11.77
CA ILE A 90 2.57 6.25 11.10
C ILE A 90 2.90 5.07 12.01
N GLY A 91 2.70 3.86 11.50
CA GLY A 91 3.14 2.63 12.12
C GLY A 91 4.42 2.12 11.48
N GLN A 92 5.02 1.13 12.12
CA GLN A 92 6.15 0.39 11.57
C GLN A 92 5.76 -1.08 11.43
N SER A 93 6.13 -1.63 10.29
CA SER A 93 6.09 -3.07 10.05
C SER A 93 7.52 -3.57 9.95
N VAL A 94 7.82 -4.60 10.70
CA VAL A 94 9.14 -5.22 10.70
C VAL A 94 9.02 -6.57 10.01
N SER A 95 9.80 -6.78 8.96
CA SER A 95 9.81 -8.06 8.27
C SER A 95 10.47 -9.14 9.14
N ASN A 96 10.13 -10.39 8.85
CA ASN A 96 10.88 -11.51 9.41
C ASN A 96 12.35 -11.40 9.00
N PRO A 97 13.28 -11.73 9.89
CA PRO A 97 14.68 -11.67 9.57
C PRO A 97 15.03 -12.64 8.43
N THR A 98 15.77 -12.14 7.47
CA THR A 98 16.35 -12.96 6.40
C THR A 98 17.79 -13.24 6.74
N TYR A 99 18.19 -14.50 6.67
CA TYR A 99 19.55 -14.93 6.90
C TYR A 99 20.23 -15.28 5.58
N THR A 100 21.31 -14.60 5.28
CA THR A 100 22.14 -14.90 4.12
C THR A 100 23.46 -15.50 4.59
N THR A 101 23.74 -16.72 4.20
CA THR A 101 25.00 -17.38 4.49
C THR A 101 25.87 -17.39 3.24
N THR A 102 27.04 -16.80 3.35
CA THR A 102 28.04 -16.80 2.28
C THR A 102 29.20 -17.69 2.68
N GLU A 103 29.53 -18.64 1.83
CA GLU A 103 30.69 -19.52 1.99
C GLU A 103 31.80 -19.09 1.05
N HIS A 104 33.00 -19.01 1.59
CA HIS A 104 34.21 -18.74 0.85
C HIS A 104 35.19 -19.87 1.06
N ILE A 105 35.68 -20.44 -0.03
CA ILE A 105 36.66 -21.52 -0.01
C ILE A 105 37.96 -21.00 -0.62
N GLU A 106 39.01 -20.97 0.19
CA GLU A 106 40.37 -20.68 -0.25
C GLU A 106 41.18 -21.97 -0.35
N LYS A 107 41.90 -22.14 -1.47
CA LYS A 107 42.87 -23.20 -1.64
C LYS A 107 44.23 -22.70 -1.18
N ASN A 108 44.81 -23.41 -0.22
CA ASN A 108 46.17 -23.14 0.27
C ASN A 108 47.22 -23.76 -0.63
N GLY A 109 48.41 -23.22 -0.63
CA GLY A 109 49.50 -23.69 -1.47
C GLY A 109 50.05 -25.09 -1.12
N ASP A 110 49.63 -25.67 0.01
CA ASP A 110 50.01 -27.02 0.49
C ASP A 110 49.00 -28.11 0.06
N GLY A 111 48.00 -27.77 -0.74
CA GLY A 111 46.93 -28.67 -1.17
C GLY A 111 45.72 -28.75 -0.21
N SER A 112 45.75 -28.07 0.93
CA SER A 112 44.64 -27.93 1.83
C SER A 112 43.67 -26.79 1.38
N SER A 113 42.44 -26.79 1.89
CA SER A 113 41.50 -25.71 1.64
C SER A 113 40.94 -25.19 2.96
N THR A 114 40.76 -23.88 3.04
CA THR A 114 40.11 -23.21 4.16
C THR A 114 38.69 -22.80 3.73
N ARG A 115 37.69 -23.19 4.51
CA ARG A 115 36.31 -22.83 4.30
C ARG A 115 35.89 -21.86 5.36
N THR A 116 35.44 -20.68 4.93
CA THR A 116 34.91 -19.65 5.80
C THR A 116 33.44 -19.45 5.49
N ALA A 117 32.56 -19.55 6.49
CA ALA A 117 31.18 -19.27 6.36
C ALA A 117 30.83 -18.05 7.20
N SER A 118 30.13 -17.09 6.61
CA SER A 118 29.58 -15.95 7.33
C SER A 118 28.08 -15.85 7.11
N THR A 119 27.34 -15.61 8.19
CA THR A 119 25.90 -15.45 8.14
C THR A 119 25.54 -14.00 8.51
N LYS A 120 24.85 -13.32 7.60
CA LYS A 120 24.34 -11.98 7.80
C LYS A 120 22.83 -12.05 8.08
N ARG A 121 22.39 -11.31 9.09
CA ARG A 121 20.98 -11.15 9.40
C ARG A 121 20.51 -9.79 8.93
N ASP A 122 19.56 -9.78 8.04
CA ASP A 122 18.93 -8.56 7.53
C ASP A 122 17.46 -8.49 7.98
N VAL A 123 17.08 -7.34 8.51
CA VAL A 123 15.71 -7.04 8.91
C VAL A 123 15.28 -5.78 8.18
N ALA A 124 14.21 -5.87 7.41
CA ALA A 124 13.64 -4.70 6.76
C ALA A 124 12.56 -4.07 7.67
N VAL A 125 12.61 -2.76 7.80
CA VAL A 125 11.59 -1.96 8.47
C VAL A 125 10.85 -1.17 7.41
N ALA A 126 9.54 -1.33 7.36
CA ALA A 126 8.66 -0.56 6.49
C ALA A 126 7.78 0.37 7.32
N TYR A 127 7.56 1.57 6.84
CA TYR A 127 6.63 2.52 7.44
C TYR A 127 5.26 2.36 6.82
N GLN A 128 4.22 2.43 7.64
CA GLN A 128 2.84 2.32 7.21
C GLN A 128 2.07 3.57 7.62
N LEU A 129 1.31 4.13 6.71
CA LEU A 129 0.33 5.15 7.05
C LEU A 129 -0.98 4.45 7.41
N LYS A 130 -1.54 4.79 8.55
CA LYS A 130 -2.79 4.23 9.08
C LYS A 130 -3.90 5.26 8.98
N ALA A 131 -5.06 4.81 8.54
CA ALA A 131 -6.25 5.65 8.44
C ALA A 131 -7.53 4.87 8.76
N THR A 132 -8.53 5.60 9.20
CA THR A 132 -9.89 5.10 9.37
C THR A 132 -10.81 5.78 8.37
N LEU A 133 -11.61 5.00 7.67
CA LEU A 133 -12.63 5.50 6.77
C LEU A 133 -13.94 5.64 7.52
N ILE A 134 -14.61 6.77 7.32
CA ILE A 134 -15.87 7.07 8.00
C ILE A 134 -16.96 7.51 7.02
N LYS A 135 -18.19 7.29 7.42
CA LYS A 135 -19.40 7.72 6.75
C LYS A 135 -20.16 8.66 7.67
N PHE A 136 -20.52 9.84 7.19
CA PHE A 136 -21.34 10.75 8.00
C PHE A 136 -22.77 10.22 8.07
N ARG A 137 -23.35 10.29 9.25
CA ARG A 137 -24.78 10.03 9.45
C ARG A 137 -25.57 11.28 9.11
N ARG A 138 -26.48 11.10 8.19
CA ARG A 138 -27.37 12.18 7.73
C ARG A 138 -28.82 11.87 8.10
#